data_9b4b536b80adba24e5efb2358281e495
#
_entry.id   9b4b536b80adba24e5efb2358281e495
#
_cell.length_a   1.000
_cell.length_b   1.000
_cell.length_c   1.000
_cell.angle_alpha   90.00
_cell.angle_beta   90.00
_cell.angle_gamma   90.00
#
_symmetry.space_group_name_H-M   'P 1'
#
loop_
_entity.id
_entity.type
_entity.pdbx_description
1 polymer ?
#
loop_
_entity_poly.entity_id
_entity_poly.type
_entity_poly.pdbx_seq_one_letter_code
_entity_poly.pdbx_strand_id
1 'polypeptide(L)'
;MINIRKGTFETNSSSTHSICITKEDTSVRIPEELKVNIKDYEFGWEYEKYESIDEKFAYLIMGVVAGYGDNFIQVSQKLDKLIKTIGQWVKSVHIEGLDIVCYNSSMYYDSYDGYVDHASELEEMVDALLQNDEMLKRYLFSDDSFILTGNDNEDGYQDIKVNYEYDEFYKGN
;
A
#
# COMPACT_ATOMS: atom_id res chain seq x y z
N MET A 1 -22.63 -36.03 -28.18
CA MET A 1 -22.33 -34.73 -28.83
C MET A 1 -21.50 -33.92 -27.83
N ILE A 2 -20.19 -33.84 -28.05
CA ILE A 2 -19.28 -33.15 -27.11
C ILE A 2 -19.25 -31.70 -27.57
N ASN A 3 -19.79 -30.80 -26.73
CA ASN A 3 -19.64 -29.35 -26.93
C ASN A 3 -18.24 -28.92 -26.46
N ILE A 4 -17.33 -28.76 -27.40
CA ILE A 4 -16.07 -28.12 -27.16
C ILE A 4 -16.36 -26.61 -27.07
N ARG A 5 -16.31 -26.03 -25.87
CA ARG A 5 -16.25 -24.58 -25.69
C ARG A 5 -14.92 -24.08 -26.27
N LYS A 6 -15.01 -23.47 -27.46
CA LYS A 6 -13.91 -22.72 -28.05
C LYS A 6 -13.84 -21.38 -27.34
N GLY A 7 -12.66 -21.11 -26.76
CA GLY A 7 -12.18 -19.78 -26.43
C GLY A 7 -12.88 -19.11 -25.25
N THR A 8 -12.86 -19.69 -24.08
CA THR A 8 -12.64 -18.89 -22.88
C THR A 8 -11.13 -18.84 -22.68
N PHE A 9 -10.49 -17.83 -23.22
CA PHE A 9 -9.32 -17.31 -22.57
C PHE A 9 -9.84 -16.82 -21.22
N GLU A 10 -9.63 -17.57 -20.17
CA GLU A 10 -9.53 -17.01 -18.84
C GLU A 10 -8.21 -16.22 -18.91
N THR A 11 -8.31 -14.98 -19.35
CA THR A 11 -7.32 -14.00 -18.99
C THR A 11 -7.44 -13.94 -17.47
N ASN A 12 -6.47 -14.47 -16.74
CA ASN A 12 -6.22 -14.04 -15.39
C ASN A 12 -6.04 -12.53 -15.50
N SER A 13 -7.10 -11.77 -15.31
CA SER A 13 -7.03 -10.33 -15.20
C SER A 13 -6.31 -10.08 -13.88
N SER A 14 -5.06 -9.80 -13.98
CA SER A 14 -4.25 -9.52 -12.81
C SER A 14 -4.38 -8.07 -12.48
N SER A 15 -4.47 -7.80 -11.22
CA SER A 15 -4.51 -6.43 -10.73
C SER A 15 -3.18 -5.75 -11.02
N THR A 16 -3.27 -4.52 -11.48
CA THR A 16 -2.12 -3.63 -11.63
C THR A 16 -2.29 -2.46 -10.69
N HIS A 17 -1.24 -2.11 -9.96
CA HIS A 17 -1.25 -0.95 -9.08
C HIS A 17 -0.10 -0.02 -9.45
N SER A 18 -0.37 1.27 -9.55
CA SER A 18 0.64 2.32 -9.68
C SER A 18 0.65 3.18 -8.43
N ILE A 19 1.77 3.24 -7.77
CA ILE A 19 1.98 4.07 -6.59
C ILE A 19 2.80 5.29 -7.03
N CYS A 20 2.20 6.46 -6.98
CA CYS A 20 2.78 7.72 -7.42
C CYS A 20 3.09 8.60 -6.22
N ILE A 21 4.36 8.86 -5.97
CA ILE A 21 4.84 9.69 -4.85
C ILE A 21 5.39 10.99 -5.42
N THR A 22 4.75 12.11 -5.13
CA THR A 22 5.21 13.41 -5.64
C THR A 22 6.63 13.73 -5.20
N LYS A 23 7.43 14.29 -6.11
CA LYS A 23 8.77 14.82 -5.79
C LYS A 23 8.73 16.28 -5.39
N GLU A 24 7.61 16.95 -5.61
CA GLU A 24 7.46 18.34 -5.28
C GLU A 24 7.20 18.56 -3.79
N ASP A 25 7.61 19.72 -3.30
CA ASP A 25 7.33 20.17 -1.93
C ASP A 25 5.91 20.75 -1.88
N THR A 26 4.94 19.86 -2.03
CA THR A 26 3.53 20.19 -1.98
C THR A 26 3.03 20.23 -0.54
N SER A 27 1.87 20.83 -0.32
CA SER A 27 1.29 21.00 1.02
C SER A 27 1.12 19.65 1.74
N VAL A 28 2.04 19.38 2.64
CA VAL A 28 1.97 18.21 3.50
C VAL A 28 1.07 18.52 4.68
N ARG A 29 -0.04 17.80 4.84
CA ARG A 29 -0.95 17.92 5.98
C ARG A 29 -0.74 16.75 6.92
N ILE A 30 -0.01 17.00 8.00
CA ILE A 30 0.23 15.99 9.03
C ILE A 30 -0.90 16.09 10.07
N PRO A 31 -1.71 15.03 10.25
CA PRO A 31 -2.75 15.00 11.29
C PRO A 31 -2.10 14.87 12.68
N GLU A 32 -2.83 15.22 13.73
CA GLU A 32 -2.37 14.96 15.10
C GLU A 32 -2.38 13.45 15.41
N GLU A 33 -3.36 12.74 14.89
CA GLU A 33 -3.56 11.31 15.08
C GLU A 33 -3.73 10.64 13.72
N LEU A 34 -3.10 9.48 13.55
CA LEU A 34 -3.28 8.62 12.39
C LEU A 34 -4.02 7.37 12.86
N LYS A 35 -5.25 7.22 12.38
CA LYS A 35 -6.09 6.07 12.72
C LYS A 35 -6.55 5.38 11.44
N VAL A 36 -6.37 4.07 11.39
CA VAL A 36 -6.82 3.25 10.26
C VAL A 36 -7.37 1.92 10.77
N ASN A 37 -8.44 1.46 10.12
CA ASN A 37 -8.94 0.11 10.28
C ASN A 37 -8.72 -0.61 8.95
N ILE A 38 -7.71 -1.45 8.86
CA ILE A 38 -7.28 -2.04 7.60
C ILE A 38 -8.31 -2.97 6.96
N LYS A 39 -9.23 -3.53 7.74
CA LYS A 39 -10.33 -4.38 7.22
C LYS A 39 -11.36 -3.61 6.38
N ASP A 40 -11.36 -2.29 6.46
CA ASP A 40 -12.28 -1.45 5.68
C ASP A 40 -11.75 -1.20 4.25
N TYR A 41 -10.58 -1.74 3.90
CA TYR A 41 -9.90 -1.51 2.63
C TYR A 41 -9.65 -2.81 1.87
N GLU A 42 -9.99 -2.78 0.60
CA GLU A 42 -9.71 -3.81 -0.38
C GLU A 42 -9.09 -3.15 -1.62
N PHE A 43 -7.84 -3.50 -1.91
CA PHE A 43 -7.13 -2.98 -3.07
C PHE A 43 -7.03 -4.09 -4.12
N GLY A 44 -8.01 -4.15 -4.97
CA GLY A 44 -8.18 -5.20 -5.98
C GLY A 44 -7.84 -4.73 -7.40
N TRP A 45 -8.59 -5.27 -8.33
CA TRP A 45 -8.44 -5.09 -9.78
C TRP A 45 -9.41 -4.05 -10.37
N GLU A 46 -10.29 -3.47 -9.54
CA GLU A 46 -11.16 -2.39 -9.96
C GLU A 46 -10.34 -1.10 -10.11
N TYR A 47 -10.74 -0.28 -11.10
CA TYR A 47 -10.08 1.00 -11.35
C TYR A 47 -10.51 2.01 -10.29
N GLU A 48 -9.61 2.28 -9.36
CA GLU A 48 -9.84 3.24 -8.28
C GLU A 48 -8.59 4.08 -8.00
N LYS A 49 -8.80 5.30 -7.51
CA LYS A 49 -7.75 6.20 -7.06
C LYS A 49 -7.86 6.41 -5.55
N TYR A 50 -6.81 6.09 -4.84
CA TYR A 50 -6.70 6.25 -3.39
C TYR A 50 -5.70 7.36 -3.08
N GLU A 51 -6.16 8.43 -2.46
CA GLU A 51 -5.35 9.62 -2.19
C GLU A 51 -5.41 10.10 -0.74
N SER A 52 -6.37 9.58 0.04
CA SER A 52 -6.44 9.92 1.45
C SER A 52 -5.27 9.30 2.25
N ILE A 53 -4.97 9.91 3.38
CA ILE A 53 -3.91 9.44 4.28
C ILE A 53 -4.20 8.02 4.77
N ASP A 54 -5.47 7.77 5.11
CA ASP A 54 -5.91 6.50 5.68
C ASP A 54 -5.78 5.37 4.65
N GLU A 55 -6.19 5.60 3.40
CA GLU A 55 -6.03 4.64 2.29
C GLU A 55 -4.57 4.32 2.02
N LYS A 56 -3.73 5.34 1.90
CA LYS A 56 -2.29 5.17 1.67
C LYS A 56 -1.62 4.44 2.82
N PHE A 57 -2.02 4.73 4.06
CA PHE A 57 -1.48 4.06 5.22
C PHE A 57 -1.94 2.60 5.32
N ALA A 58 -3.23 2.33 5.07
CA ALA A 58 -3.74 0.96 4.98
C ALA A 58 -3.00 0.13 3.93
N TYR A 59 -2.84 0.69 2.73
CA TYR A 59 -2.11 0.03 1.64
C TYR A 59 -0.67 -0.31 2.03
N LEU A 60 0.03 0.62 2.66
CA LEU A 60 1.41 0.40 3.10
C LEU A 60 1.50 -0.68 4.18
N ILE A 61 0.60 -0.67 5.18
CA ILE A 61 0.56 -1.72 6.20
C ILE A 61 0.33 -3.10 5.56
N MET A 62 -0.68 -3.19 4.68
CA MET A 62 -0.97 -4.44 3.99
C MET A 62 0.16 -4.87 3.07
N GLY A 63 0.84 -3.92 2.39
CA GLY A 63 2.04 -4.19 1.63
C GLY A 63 3.18 -4.77 2.47
N VAL A 64 3.36 -4.28 3.71
CA VAL A 64 4.33 -4.86 4.65
C VAL A 64 3.91 -6.26 5.06
N VAL A 65 2.65 -6.44 5.46
CA VAL A 65 2.20 -7.72 6.01
C VAL A 65 2.14 -8.80 4.94
N ALA A 66 1.55 -8.51 3.79
CA ALA A 66 1.36 -9.49 2.73
C ALA A 66 2.62 -9.71 1.86
N GLY A 67 3.42 -8.66 1.62
CA GLY A 67 4.68 -8.78 0.89
C GLY A 67 5.72 -9.66 1.59
N TYR A 68 5.74 -9.63 2.92
CA TYR A 68 6.70 -10.39 3.75
C TYR A 68 6.04 -11.49 4.59
N GLY A 69 4.79 -11.86 4.29
CA GLY A 69 3.90 -12.66 5.13
C GLY A 69 4.47 -13.97 5.68
N ASP A 70 5.32 -14.65 4.94
CA ASP A 70 5.98 -15.88 5.40
C ASP A 70 7.09 -15.63 6.42
N ASN A 71 7.50 -14.39 6.61
CA ASN A 71 8.56 -14.01 7.53
C ASN A 71 8.08 -13.02 8.61
N PHE A 72 7.42 -13.55 9.64
CA PHE A 72 6.88 -12.77 10.76
C PHE A 72 7.90 -11.85 11.43
N ILE A 73 9.19 -12.24 11.45
CA ILE A 73 10.24 -11.41 12.05
C ILE A 73 10.46 -10.17 11.20
N GLN A 74 10.54 -10.31 9.87
CA GLN A 74 10.70 -9.18 8.97
C GLN A 74 9.47 -8.26 8.99
N VAL A 75 8.27 -8.83 8.95
CA VAL A 75 7.02 -8.06 9.06
C VAL A 75 7.03 -7.23 10.33
N SER A 76 7.29 -7.84 11.48
CA SER A 76 7.29 -7.14 12.76
C SER A 76 8.36 -6.04 12.82
N GLN A 77 9.56 -6.29 12.30
CA GLN A 77 10.63 -5.29 12.25
C GLN A 77 10.27 -4.10 11.34
N LYS A 78 9.64 -4.37 10.21
CA LYS A 78 9.21 -3.31 9.27
C LYS A 78 8.05 -2.50 9.84
N LEU A 79 7.06 -3.14 10.46
CA LEU A 79 5.96 -2.46 11.14
C LEU A 79 6.47 -1.61 12.32
N ASP A 80 7.38 -2.15 13.13
CA ASP A 80 7.99 -1.40 14.23
C ASP A 80 8.73 -0.15 13.73
N LYS A 81 9.52 -0.31 12.66
CA LYS A 81 10.22 0.80 12.02
C LYS A 81 9.24 1.84 11.47
N LEU A 82 8.20 1.40 10.75
CA LEU A 82 7.17 2.26 10.18
C LEU A 82 6.48 3.09 11.25
N ILE A 83 5.98 2.43 12.31
CA ILE A 83 5.27 3.11 13.41
C ILE A 83 6.19 4.08 14.14
N LYS A 84 7.44 3.71 14.38
CA LYS A 84 8.43 4.61 15.00
C LYS A 84 8.74 5.83 14.16
N THR A 85 8.87 5.67 12.84
CA THR A 85 9.13 6.78 11.93
C THR A 85 7.92 7.72 11.87
N ILE A 86 6.72 7.19 11.69
CA ILE A 86 5.49 7.99 11.66
C ILE A 86 5.25 8.69 13.00
N GLY A 87 5.54 8.03 14.11
CA GLY A 87 5.44 8.60 15.47
C GLY A 87 6.34 9.81 15.73
N GLN A 88 7.29 10.12 14.83
CA GLN A 88 8.06 11.39 14.89
C GLN A 88 7.23 12.58 14.37
N TRP A 89 6.20 12.33 13.59
CA TRP A 89 5.39 13.34 12.93
C TRP A 89 3.99 13.49 13.53
N VAL A 90 3.40 12.40 14.01
CA VAL A 90 2.05 12.38 14.61
C VAL A 90 2.12 12.09 16.10
N LYS A 91 1.10 12.49 16.87
CA LYS A 91 1.06 12.23 18.32
C LYS A 91 0.72 10.78 18.65
N SER A 92 -0.12 10.15 17.81
CA SER A 92 -0.51 8.75 18.01
C SER A 92 -0.82 8.07 16.67
N VAL A 93 -0.57 6.75 16.65
CA VAL A 93 -0.89 5.85 15.52
C VAL A 93 -1.77 4.74 16.07
N HIS A 94 -2.95 4.55 15.49
CA HIS A 94 -3.89 3.52 15.83
C HIS A 94 -4.20 2.66 14.60
N ILE A 95 -3.93 1.37 14.69
CA ILE A 95 -4.20 0.40 13.63
C ILE A 95 -5.18 -0.62 14.18
N GLU A 96 -6.34 -0.72 13.54
CA GLU A 96 -7.35 -1.73 13.79
C GLU A 96 -7.34 -2.77 12.65
N GLY A 97 -7.73 -4.00 12.94
CA GLY A 97 -7.70 -5.10 11.95
C GLY A 97 -6.31 -5.71 11.75
N LEU A 98 -5.34 -5.34 12.59
CA LEU A 98 -4.01 -5.92 12.64
C LEU A 98 -3.70 -6.27 14.10
N ASP A 99 -3.57 -7.56 14.38
CA ASP A 99 -3.21 -8.04 15.71
C ASP A 99 -1.70 -7.95 15.92
N ILE A 100 -1.30 -6.89 16.62
CA ILE A 100 0.10 -6.65 17.00
C ILE A 100 0.29 -7.07 18.45
N VAL A 101 1.14 -8.03 18.68
CA VAL A 101 1.48 -8.52 20.02
C VAL A 101 2.87 -8.02 20.42
N CYS A 102 2.98 -7.42 21.60
CA CYS A 102 4.26 -7.01 22.18
C CYS A 102 4.78 -8.11 23.13
N TYR A 103 5.96 -8.63 22.82
CA TYR A 103 6.64 -9.59 23.65
C TYR A 103 8.10 -9.17 23.88
N ASN A 104 8.53 -9.07 25.13
CA ASN A 104 9.89 -8.64 25.50
C ASN A 104 10.36 -7.35 24.78
N SER A 105 9.49 -6.34 24.70
CA SER A 105 9.76 -5.06 24.04
C SER A 105 9.90 -5.14 22.49
N SER A 106 9.58 -6.26 21.91
CA SER A 106 9.46 -6.42 20.45
C SER A 106 8.01 -6.54 20.05
N MET A 107 7.66 -5.95 18.92
CA MET A 107 6.33 -6.08 18.34
C MET A 107 6.32 -7.29 17.41
N TYR A 108 5.24 -8.05 17.46
CA TYR A 108 4.96 -9.16 16.56
C TYR A 108 3.57 -8.97 15.98
N TYR A 109 3.42 -9.16 14.71
CA TYR A 109 2.11 -9.28 14.10
C TYR A 109 1.63 -10.74 14.23
N ASP A 110 0.35 -10.94 14.49
CA ASP A 110 -0.27 -12.28 14.61
C ASP A 110 -1.22 -12.55 13.43
N SER A 111 -2.10 -11.60 13.13
CA SER A 111 -3.04 -11.68 12.01
C SER A 111 -3.41 -10.31 11.49
N TYR A 112 -4.00 -10.26 10.32
CA TYR A 112 -4.57 -9.02 9.77
C TYR A 112 -5.84 -9.32 8.96
N ASP A 113 -6.73 -8.34 8.95
CA ASP A 113 -7.84 -8.25 8.03
C ASP A 113 -7.48 -7.23 6.91
N GLY A 114 -8.20 -7.26 5.81
CA GLY A 114 -7.92 -6.41 4.65
C GLY A 114 -7.31 -7.21 3.51
N TYR A 115 -7.29 -6.60 2.32
CA TYR A 115 -6.89 -7.28 1.10
C TYR A 115 -6.13 -6.36 0.16
N VAL A 116 -4.98 -6.86 -0.31
CA VAL A 116 -4.27 -6.32 -1.48
C VAL A 116 -3.98 -7.47 -2.41
N ASP A 117 -4.49 -7.38 -3.64
CA ASP A 117 -4.27 -8.41 -4.63
C ASP A 117 -2.79 -8.46 -5.03
N HIS A 118 -2.20 -9.66 -5.07
CA HIS A 118 -0.79 -9.89 -5.42
C HIS A 118 0.23 -9.02 -4.63
N ALA A 119 0.01 -8.85 -3.34
CA ALA A 119 0.80 -7.96 -2.49
C ALA A 119 2.29 -8.31 -2.37
N SER A 120 2.71 -9.52 -2.74
CA SER A 120 4.12 -9.94 -2.73
C SER A 120 5.03 -9.08 -3.61
N GLU A 121 4.47 -8.35 -4.56
CA GLU A 121 5.22 -7.48 -5.47
C GLU A 121 5.45 -6.06 -4.90
N LEU A 122 4.95 -5.79 -3.70
CA LEU A 122 5.09 -4.49 -3.04
C LEU A 122 6.39 -4.33 -2.23
N GLU A 123 7.24 -5.35 -2.17
CA GLU A 123 8.46 -5.34 -1.36
C GLU A 123 9.39 -4.17 -1.71
N GLU A 124 9.58 -3.90 -3.01
CA GLU A 124 10.46 -2.81 -3.48
C GLU A 124 9.96 -1.44 -2.98
N MET A 125 8.66 -1.18 -3.11
CA MET A 125 8.05 0.05 -2.62
C MET A 125 8.18 0.17 -1.10
N VAL A 126 7.83 -0.88 -0.36
CA VAL A 126 7.92 -0.90 1.11
C VAL A 126 9.35 -0.61 1.56
N ASP A 127 10.34 -1.26 0.94
CA ASP A 127 11.74 -1.06 1.29
C ASP A 127 12.22 0.36 0.98
N ALA A 128 11.85 0.91 -0.17
CA ALA A 128 12.19 2.28 -0.54
C ALA A 128 11.61 3.30 0.46
N LEU A 129 10.33 3.15 0.81
CA LEU A 129 9.66 4.03 1.77
C LEU A 129 10.28 3.93 3.17
N LEU A 130 10.58 2.72 3.63
CA LEU A 130 11.20 2.52 4.94
C LEU A 130 12.66 2.96 5.01
N GLN A 131 13.34 3.14 3.89
CA GLN A 131 14.71 3.64 3.83
C GLN A 131 14.81 5.16 3.66
N ASN A 132 13.72 5.83 3.31
CA ASN A 132 13.68 7.25 3.02
C ASN A 132 12.50 7.94 3.71
N ASP A 133 12.77 8.54 4.88
CA ASP A 133 11.75 9.18 5.70
C ASP A 133 11.04 10.34 4.96
N GLU A 134 11.74 11.10 4.11
CA GLU A 134 11.13 12.17 3.32
C GLU A 134 10.19 11.62 2.23
N MET A 135 10.57 10.53 1.57
CA MET A 135 9.69 9.86 0.62
C MET A 135 8.45 9.28 1.32
N LEU A 136 8.62 8.63 2.47
CA LEU A 136 7.51 8.12 3.28
C LEU A 136 6.57 9.25 3.71
N LYS A 137 7.11 10.39 4.11
CA LYS A 137 6.32 11.55 4.50
C LYS A 137 5.51 12.12 3.33
N ARG A 138 6.12 12.26 2.16
CA ARG A 138 5.42 12.68 0.93
C ARG A 138 4.36 11.66 0.51
N TYR A 139 4.69 10.38 0.57
CA TYR A 139 3.74 9.32 0.27
C TYR A 139 2.47 9.44 1.13
N LEU A 140 2.63 9.51 2.44
CA LEU A 140 1.49 9.51 3.35
C LEU A 140 0.72 10.83 3.35
N PHE A 141 1.41 11.95 3.44
CA PHE A 141 0.81 13.22 3.83
C PHE A 141 0.66 14.25 2.71
N SER A 142 1.17 13.98 1.51
CA SER A 142 0.93 14.85 0.37
C SER A 142 -0.39 14.51 -0.32
N ASP A 143 -1.18 15.54 -0.61
CA ASP A 143 -2.42 15.40 -1.38
C ASP A 143 -2.15 15.02 -2.86
N ASP A 144 -0.90 15.20 -3.33
CA ASP A 144 -0.49 14.89 -4.71
C ASP A 144 0.13 13.49 -4.86
N SER A 145 0.26 12.73 -3.75
CA SER A 145 0.67 11.33 -3.79
C SER A 145 -0.55 10.42 -3.70
N PHE A 146 -0.60 9.40 -4.54
CA PHE A 146 -1.77 8.54 -4.65
C PHE A 146 -1.41 7.12 -5.10
N ILE A 147 -2.37 6.23 -4.99
CA ILE A 147 -2.35 4.87 -5.51
C ILE A 147 -3.45 4.76 -6.56
N LEU A 148 -3.15 4.15 -7.68
CA LEU A 148 -4.12 3.74 -8.68
C LEU A 148 -4.15 2.23 -8.74
N THR A 149 -5.32 1.65 -8.62
CA THR A 149 -5.55 0.24 -8.91
C THR A 149 -6.24 0.10 -10.27
N GLY A 150 -6.17 -1.07 -10.86
CA GLY A 150 -6.81 -1.38 -12.12
C GLY A 150 -6.46 -2.79 -12.56
N ASN A 151 -6.73 -3.09 -13.81
CA ASN A 151 -6.36 -4.35 -14.44
C ASN A 151 -5.63 -4.11 -15.77
N ASP A 152 -4.94 -5.11 -16.26
CA ASP A 152 -4.12 -5.05 -17.47
C ASP A 152 -4.91 -4.84 -18.78
N ASN A 153 -6.25 -4.88 -18.71
CA ASN A 153 -7.13 -4.67 -19.84
C ASN A 153 -7.65 -3.21 -19.95
N GLU A 154 -7.30 -2.35 -19.01
CA GLU A 154 -7.79 -0.96 -18.98
C GLU A 154 -6.75 0.03 -19.49
N ASP A 155 -7.10 0.72 -20.59
CA ASP A 155 -6.27 1.76 -21.21
C ASP A 155 -6.12 3.05 -20.36
N GLY A 156 -6.84 3.15 -19.23
CA GLY A 156 -6.95 4.38 -18.42
C GLY A 156 -5.70 4.80 -17.65
N TYR A 157 -4.71 3.94 -17.52
CA TYR A 157 -3.50 4.19 -16.74
C TYR A 157 -2.63 5.33 -17.25
N GLN A 158 -2.69 5.62 -18.54
CA GLN A 158 -1.80 6.61 -19.17
C GLN A 158 -2.31 8.05 -19.04
N ASP A 159 -3.58 8.26 -18.78
CA ASP A 159 -4.20 9.59 -18.81
C ASP A 159 -4.02 10.40 -17.50
N ILE A 160 -3.60 9.76 -16.40
CA ILE A 160 -3.52 10.40 -15.08
C ILE A 160 -2.12 10.95 -14.77
N LYS A 161 -1.12 10.68 -15.59
CA LYS A 161 0.23 11.27 -15.46
C LYS A 161 0.24 12.74 -15.88
N VAL A 162 -0.45 13.56 -15.10
CA VAL A 162 -0.58 14.99 -15.44
C VAL A 162 0.23 15.83 -14.47
N ASN A 163 1.32 16.42 -14.95
CA ASN A 163 1.97 17.65 -14.48
C ASN A 163 3.01 17.59 -13.34
N TYR A 164 3.30 16.46 -12.70
CA TYR A 164 4.30 16.39 -11.63
C TYR A 164 5.36 15.32 -11.90
N GLU A 165 6.56 15.50 -11.36
CA GLU A 165 7.52 14.41 -11.25
C GLU A 165 7.17 13.52 -10.05
N TYR A 166 7.13 12.22 -10.28
CA TYR A 166 6.85 11.22 -9.26
C TYR A 166 8.01 10.24 -9.11
N ASP A 167 8.21 9.75 -7.89
CA ASP A 167 8.78 8.44 -7.67
C ASP A 167 7.66 7.43 -7.87
N GLU A 168 7.83 6.52 -8.82
CA GLU A 168 6.78 5.59 -9.23
C GLU A 168 7.19 4.16 -8.90
N PHE A 169 6.27 3.44 -8.28
CA PHE A 169 6.35 2.00 -8.12
C PHE A 169 5.17 1.37 -8.85
N TYR A 170 5.44 0.31 -9.55
CA TYR A 170 4.44 -0.40 -10.32
C TYR A 170 4.40 -1.86 -9.86
N LYS A 171 3.21 -2.29 -9.50
CA LYS A 171 2.89 -3.68 -9.30
C LYS A 171 2.11 -4.14 -10.53
N GLY A 172 2.67 -5.06 -11.27
CA GLY A 172 2.04 -5.67 -12.44
C GLY A 172 1.98 -7.19 -12.29
N ASN A 173 1.60 -7.86 -13.35
CA ASN A 173 1.67 -9.31 -13.47
C ASN A 173 3.06 -9.79 -13.72
#